data_7487b1d058290e5641e10e5b43f7f156
#
_entry.id   7487b1d058290e5641e10e5b43f7f156
#
_cell.length_a   1.000
_cell.length_b   1.000
_cell.length_c   1.000
_cell.angle_alpha   90.00
_cell.angle_beta   90.00
_cell.angle_gamma   90.00
#
_symmetry.space_group_name_H-M   'P 1'
#
loop_
_entity.id
_entity.type
_entity.pdbx_description
1 polymer ?
#
loop_
_entity_poly.entity_id
_entity_poly.type
_entity_poly.pdbx_seq_one_letter_code
_entity_poly.pdbx_strand_id
1 'polypeptide(L)'
;MLMARAAVKRAPGAIRLMTFDESRKEDLVKRLNRVAGQVEGLKRMVEEGRYCIDVLNQAAAVQEAVRGFSRSVMRNYLESCATNALR
;
A
#
# COMPACT_ATOMS: atom_id res chain seq x y z
N MET A 1 11.74 -11.82 5.67
CA MET A 1 11.64 -10.49 5.84
C MET A 1 12.76 -9.71 5.32
N LEU A 2 13.94 -9.91 5.73
CA LEU A 2 15.06 -9.19 5.25
C LEU A 2 15.31 -9.41 3.78
N MET A 3 15.01 -10.57 3.31
CA MET A 3 15.22 -10.84 1.94
C MET A 3 14.33 -10.04 1.06
N ALA A 4 13.10 -9.87 1.41
CA ALA A 4 12.18 -9.10 0.61
C ALA A 4 12.62 -7.67 0.55
N ARG A 5 13.15 -7.18 1.66
CA ARG A 5 13.61 -5.83 1.69
C ARG A 5 14.82 -5.61 0.80
N ALA A 6 15.70 -6.57 0.78
CA ALA A 6 16.88 -6.48 -0.05
C ALA A 6 16.49 -6.47 -1.52
N ALA A 7 15.49 -7.26 -1.87
CA ALA A 7 15.07 -7.30 -3.24
C ALA A 7 14.53 -5.95 -3.69
N VAL A 8 13.78 -5.31 -2.83
CA VAL A 8 13.23 -4.02 -3.17
C VAL A 8 14.30 -2.99 -3.41
N LYS A 9 15.39 -3.08 -2.66
CA LYS A 9 16.41 -2.12 -2.82
C LYS A 9 17.13 -2.17 -4.09
N ARG A 10 16.95 -3.10 -4.92
CA ARG A 10 17.71 -3.14 -6.04
C ARG A 10 17.21 -2.47 -7.14
N ALA A 11 16.37 -1.79 -7.30
CA ALA A 11 15.88 -1.21 -8.49
C ALA A 11 16.57 0.05 -8.81
N PRO A 12 17.53 0.04 -9.61
CA PRO A 12 18.30 1.22 -9.88
C PRO A 12 17.63 2.20 -10.79
N GLY A 13 18.34 2.88 -11.49
CA GLY A 13 18.01 4.02 -12.26
C GLY A 13 16.69 4.05 -13.00
N ALA A 14 16.29 2.96 -13.59
CA ALA A 14 15.07 2.96 -14.35
C ALA A 14 13.87 3.31 -13.51
N ILE A 15 13.92 2.93 -12.23
CA ILE A 15 12.83 3.16 -11.36
C ILE A 15 12.80 4.57 -10.86
N ARG A 16 13.87 5.32 -11.02
CA ARG A 16 13.89 6.65 -10.56
C ARG A 16 12.79 7.49 -11.11
N LEU A 17 12.35 7.25 -12.31
CA LEU A 17 11.29 8.02 -12.90
C LEU A 17 9.95 7.76 -12.24
N MET A 18 9.86 6.65 -11.50
CA MET A 18 8.63 6.31 -10.84
C MET A 18 8.72 6.41 -9.34
N THR A 19 9.78 7.01 -8.84
CA THR A 19 9.92 7.11 -7.39
C THR A 19 9.07 8.23 -6.86
N PHE A 20 8.81 8.18 -5.59
CA PHE A 20 8.03 9.19 -4.90
C PHE A 20 8.98 10.11 -4.17
N ASP A 21 8.59 11.37 -4.00
CA ASP A 21 9.40 12.27 -3.18
C ASP A 21 9.24 11.81 -1.72
N GLU A 22 10.01 12.38 -0.83
CA GLU A 22 10.03 11.95 0.55
C GLU A 22 8.67 12.07 1.22
N SER A 23 7.99 13.15 0.93
CA SER A 23 6.70 13.39 1.54
C SER A 23 5.66 12.34 1.11
N ARG A 24 5.64 12.02 -0.17
CA ARG A 24 4.70 11.04 -0.68
C ARG A 24 5.06 9.65 -0.21
N LYS A 25 6.35 9.38 -0.12
CA LYS A 25 6.81 8.09 0.36
C LYS A 25 6.33 7.87 1.78
N GLU A 26 6.48 8.89 2.62
CA GLU A 26 6.03 8.78 4.00
C GLU A 26 4.54 8.54 4.09
N ASP A 27 3.77 9.24 3.28
CA ASP A 27 2.33 9.09 3.29
C ASP A 27 1.93 7.68 2.87
N LEU A 28 2.57 7.17 1.82
CA LEU A 28 2.25 5.83 1.33
C LEU A 28 2.62 4.76 2.35
N VAL A 29 3.74 4.95 3.03
CA VAL A 29 4.15 3.99 4.06
C VAL A 29 3.16 4.01 5.21
N LYS A 30 2.67 5.19 5.60
CA LYS A 30 1.68 5.27 6.66
C LYS A 30 0.40 4.54 6.27
N ARG A 31 -0.01 4.69 5.02
CA ARG A 31 -1.20 4.01 4.54
C ARG A 31 -1.01 2.50 4.58
N LEU A 32 0.17 2.04 4.19
CA LEU A 32 0.46 0.60 4.21
C LEU A 32 0.54 0.07 5.63
N ASN A 33 1.07 0.86 6.56
CA ASN A 33 1.11 0.44 7.94
C ASN A 33 -0.30 0.26 8.49
N ARG A 34 -1.20 1.13 8.07
CA ARG A 34 -2.58 1.01 8.50
C ARG A 34 -3.22 -0.26 7.93
N VAL A 35 -2.95 -0.52 6.64
CA VAL A 35 -3.45 -1.74 6.01
C VAL A 35 -2.91 -2.96 6.72
N ALA A 36 -1.62 -2.96 7.04
CA ALA A 36 -1.00 -4.08 7.72
C ALA A 36 -1.66 -4.33 9.07
N GLY A 37 -1.96 -3.26 9.80
CA GLY A 37 -2.64 -3.39 11.09
C GLY A 37 -4.04 -3.98 10.93
N GLN A 38 -4.74 -3.57 9.89
CA GLN A 38 -6.08 -4.08 9.64
C GLN A 38 -6.05 -5.55 9.24
N VAL A 39 -5.02 -5.96 8.48
CA VAL A 39 -4.88 -7.37 8.12
C VAL A 39 -4.60 -8.21 9.37
N GLU A 40 -3.75 -7.68 10.26
CA GLU A 40 -3.48 -8.38 11.51
C GLU A 40 -4.75 -8.54 12.34
N GLY A 41 -5.57 -7.48 12.36
CA GLY A 41 -6.84 -7.56 13.07
C GLY A 41 -7.77 -8.59 12.46
N LEU A 42 -7.80 -8.66 11.13
CA LEU A 42 -8.62 -9.64 10.43
C LEU A 42 -8.17 -11.04 10.78
N LYS A 43 -6.87 -11.27 10.79
CA LYS A 43 -6.33 -12.58 11.13
C LYS A 43 -6.76 -12.99 12.55
N ARG A 44 -6.69 -12.03 13.47
CA ARG A 44 -7.08 -12.30 14.85
C ARG A 44 -8.55 -12.64 14.95
N MET A 45 -9.39 -11.97 14.17
CA MET A 45 -10.82 -12.26 14.16
C MET A 45 -11.09 -13.70 13.73
N VAL A 46 -10.35 -14.15 12.71
CA VAL A 46 -10.50 -15.51 12.23
C VAL A 46 -10.03 -16.49 13.30
N GLU A 47 -8.89 -16.19 13.92
CA GLU A 47 -8.36 -17.05 14.97
C GLU A 47 -9.30 -17.17 16.17
N GLU A 48 -10.01 -16.09 16.46
CA GLU A 48 -10.93 -16.07 17.58
C GLU A 48 -12.30 -16.63 17.24
N GLY A 49 -12.51 -16.99 16.00
CA GLY A 49 -13.79 -17.54 15.59
C GLY A 49 -14.92 -16.55 15.58
N ARG A 50 -14.61 -15.29 15.19
CA ARG A 50 -15.63 -14.27 15.16
C ARG A 50 -16.68 -14.57 14.09
N TYR A 51 -17.82 -13.95 14.23
CA TYR A 51 -18.95 -14.18 13.34
C TYR A 51 -18.58 -13.86 11.89
N CYS A 52 -19.01 -14.69 10.96
CA CYS A 52 -18.63 -14.55 9.55
C CYS A 52 -18.93 -13.19 8.96
N ILE A 53 -20.07 -12.62 9.30
CA ILE A 53 -20.45 -11.32 8.73
C ILE A 53 -19.47 -10.25 9.22
N ASP A 54 -19.05 -10.33 10.48
CA ASP A 54 -18.10 -9.36 11.01
C ASP A 54 -16.77 -9.48 10.28
N VAL A 55 -16.36 -10.72 10.01
CA VAL A 55 -15.10 -10.95 9.30
C VAL A 55 -15.20 -10.40 7.88
N LEU A 56 -16.35 -10.62 7.22
CA LEU A 56 -16.53 -10.10 5.87
C LEU A 56 -16.53 -8.58 5.84
N ASN A 57 -17.15 -7.96 6.84
CA ASN A 57 -17.15 -6.50 6.90
C ASN A 57 -15.76 -5.96 7.11
N GLN A 58 -14.98 -6.62 7.93
CA GLN A 58 -13.60 -6.21 8.16
C GLN A 58 -12.77 -6.40 6.89
N ALA A 59 -13.00 -7.50 6.16
CA ALA A 59 -12.28 -7.74 4.92
C ALA A 59 -12.60 -6.65 3.90
N ALA A 60 -13.85 -6.21 3.86
CA ALA A 60 -14.23 -5.13 2.96
C ALA A 60 -13.50 -3.84 3.30
N ALA A 61 -13.32 -3.58 4.60
CA ALA A 61 -12.60 -2.40 5.04
C ALA A 61 -11.14 -2.47 4.62
N VAL A 62 -10.53 -3.65 4.70
CA VAL A 62 -9.16 -3.83 4.26
C VAL A 62 -9.05 -3.57 2.77
N GLN A 63 -9.99 -4.08 1.99
CA GLN A 63 -9.98 -3.87 0.57
C GLN A 63 -10.09 -2.39 0.22
N GLU A 64 -10.93 -1.67 0.95
CA GLU A 64 -11.08 -0.25 0.70
C GLU A 64 -9.80 0.51 1.05
N ALA A 65 -9.11 0.10 2.10
CA ALA A 65 -7.85 0.73 2.48
C ALA A 65 -6.80 0.52 1.39
N VAL A 66 -6.77 -0.67 0.81
CA VAL A 66 -5.83 -0.95 -0.28
C VAL A 66 -6.19 -0.13 -1.51
N ARG A 67 -7.49 0.01 -1.80
CA ARG A 67 -7.91 0.83 -2.92
C ARG A 67 -7.49 2.29 -2.72
N GLY A 68 -7.59 2.78 -1.49
CA GLY A 68 -7.14 4.13 -1.17
C GLY A 68 -5.66 4.31 -1.43
N PHE A 69 -4.88 3.30 -1.07
CA PHE A 69 -3.45 3.31 -1.32
C PHE A 69 -3.21 3.35 -2.83
N SER A 70 -3.90 2.51 -3.59
CA SER A 70 -3.73 2.47 -5.04
C SER A 70 -4.09 3.79 -5.70
N ARG A 71 -5.16 4.43 -5.22
CA ARG A 71 -5.54 5.73 -5.76
C ARG A 71 -4.46 6.76 -5.52
N SER A 72 -3.83 6.70 -4.36
CA SER A 72 -2.76 7.63 -4.03
C SER A 72 -1.56 7.43 -4.92
N VAL A 73 -1.22 6.19 -5.20
CA VAL A 73 -0.11 5.87 -6.10
C VAL A 73 -0.43 6.35 -7.51
N MET A 74 -1.64 6.08 -7.96
CA MET A 74 -2.05 6.48 -9.30
C MET A 74 -2.01 8.00 -9.45
N ARG A 75 -2.47 8.70 -8.42
CA ARG A 75 -2.43 10.16 -8.46
C ARG A 75 -0.99 10.65 -8.58
N ASN A 76 -0.08 10.05 -7.82
CA ASN A 76 1.31 10.43 -7.90
C ASN A 76 1.87 10.17 -9.30
N TYR A 77 1.52 9.04 -9.87
CA TYR A 77 1.98 8.70 -11.20
C TYR A 77 1.50 9.75 -12.22
N LEU A 78 0.23 10.09 -12.14
CA LEU A 78 -0.33 11.06 -13.08
C LEU A 78 0.24 12.46 -12.89
N GLU A 79 0.48 12.84 -11.66
CA GLU A 79 0.99 14.18 -11.39
C GLU A 79 2.47 14.34 -11.65
N SER A 80 3.23 13.29 -11.44
CA SER A 80 4.67 13.39 -11.59
C SER A 80 5.21 12.63 -12.76
N CYS A 81 5.03 11.35 -12.76
CA CYS A 81 5.67 10.50 -13.75
C CYS A 81 5.06 10.64 -15.13
N ALA A 82 3.74 10.60 -15.21
CA ALA A 82 3.09 10.68 -16.51
C ALA A 82 3.28 12.06 -17.12
N THR A 83 3.20 13.10 -16.31
CA THR A 83 3.35 14.44 -16.80
C THR A 83 4.76 14.65 -17.35
N ASN A 84 5.74 14.16 -16.64
CA ASN A 84 7.11 14.26 -17.10
C ASN A 84 7.33 13.47 -18.38
N ALA A 85 6.71 12.34 -18.49
CA ALA A 85 6.87 11.50 -19.67
C ALA A 85 6.27 12.15 -20.91
N LEU A 86 5.24 12.96 -20.72
CA LEU A 86 4.61 13.61 -21.85
C LEU A 86 5.35 14.84 -22.34
N ARG A 87 6.28 15.32 -21.57
CA ARG A 87 7.06 16.45 -22.00
C ARG A 87 8.18 16.04 -22.87
#